data_7d1b25e4746951d5f0854f74382a98bc
#
_entry.id   7d1b25e4746951d5f0854f74382a98bc
#
_cell.length_a   1.000
_cell.length_b   1.000
_cell.length_c   1.000
_cell.angle_alpha   90.00
_cell.angle_beta   90.00
_cell.angle_gamma   90.00
#
_symmetry.space_group_name_H-M   'P 1'
#
loop_
_entity.id
_entity.type
_entity.pdbx_description
1 polymer ?
#
loop_
_entity_poly.entity_id
_entity_poly.type
_entity_poly.pdbx_seq_one_letter_code
_entity_poly.pdbx_strand_id
1 'polypeptide(L)'
;MQVYEELVARGLIAQVTDEERIRDLVNNGKAVFYIGFDPTADSLHVGHFMALCLMKRLQMAGNKPIALIGGGTAMIGDPSGKTDMRKMMTKETIEHNVECFKKQMARFIDFSDGKALLVNNADWLLNLNYIDVLREVGPHFSVNRMLTAECYKQRMERGLSFLEFNYMIMQSYDFYMLFQKYGCNLQFGGDAQWSNMLGGTELIRRKLGEDAGAMTITLLLNSEGKKMGKTVSGAVWLDPEKTSPYDFYQYWRNVADADVLKCIRMLTFLPLEQIDEMDKWEGSQLNKAKEILAFELTKLVHGEEEAKKAESAAKALFGAGNAAEIPAVELSAADFAEGEGEKLDILSLIVKAGLAKSRSEARRAVEQGGVSVNDEKVTDIRMSFAANEIPAEGLVIKKGKKNFKKIVVA
;
A
#
# COMPACT_ATOMS: atom_id res chain seq x y z
N MET A 1 -7.63 21.72 -16.29
CA MET A 1 -6.18 21.39 -16.26
C MET A 1 -6.01 20.05 -16.94
N GLN A 2 -4.98 19.86 -17.76
CA GLN A 2 -4.66 18.55 -18.36
C GLN A 2 -3.98 17.66 -17.32
N VAL A 3 -3.97 16.32 -17.56
CA VAL A 3 -3.55 15.36 -16.52
C VAL A 3 -2.06 15.46 -16.17
N TYR A 4 -1.19 15.73 -17.13
CA TYR A 4 0.24 15.90 -16.83
C TYR A 4 0.49 17.07 -15.87
N GLU A 5 -0.13 18.22 -16.14
CA GLU A 5 -0.07 19.41 -15.31
C GLU A 5 -0.67 19.16 -13.92
N GLU A 6 -1.73 18.34 -13.84
CA GLU A 6 -2.29 17.91 -12.57
C GLU A 6 -1.30 17.06 -11.78
N LEU A 7 -0.60 16.12 -12.44
CA LEU A 7 0.43 15.30 -11.77
C LEU A 7 1.57 16.18 -11.23
N VAL A 8 2.01 17.19 -11.99
CA VAL A 8 3.02 18.17 -11.54
C VAL A 8 2.50 18.95 -10.34
N ALA A 9 1.30 19.54 -10.41
CA ALA A 9 0.70 20.34 -9.34
C ALA A 9 0.47 19.53 -8.06
N ARG A 10 0.27 18.21 -8.18
CA ARG A 10 0.15 17.29 -7.04
C ARG A 10 1.50 16.81 -6.49
N GLY A 11 2.62 17.13 -7.14
CA GLY A 11 3.95 16.71 -6.74
C GLY A 11 4.19 15.21 -6.94
N LEU A 12 3.55 14.60 -7.95
CA LEU A 12 3.61 13.16 -8.19
C LEU A 12 4.76 12.76 -9.13
N ILE A 13 5.34 13.68 -9.87
CA ILE A 13 6.40 13.39 -10.84
C ILE A 13 7.77 13.58 -10.18
N ALA A 14 8.66 12.59 -10.31
CA ALA A 14 10.04 12.68 -9.84
C ALA A 14 11.05 12.73 -11.00
N GLN A 15 11.05 11.75 -11.89
CA GLN A 15 11.95 11.68 -13.05
C GLN A 15 11.18 11.29 -14.31
N VAL A 16 11.60 11.80 -15.44
CA VAL A 16 11.03 11.48 -16.76
C VAL A 16 12.13 11.32 -17.80
N THR A 17 11.95 10.44 -18.78
CA THR A 17 12.91 10.25 -19.89
C THR A 17 12.81 11.34 -20.95
N ASP A 18 11.59 11.72 -21.31
CA ASP A 18 11.26 12.74 -22.30
C ASP A 18 9.94 13.41 -21.88
N GLU A 19 10.06 14.60 -21.33
CA GLU A 19 8.91 15.32 -20.74
C GLU A 19 7.89 15.71 -21.79
N GLU A 20 8.31 16.24 -22.93
CA GLU A 20 7.39 16.73 -23.98
C GLU A 20 6.58 15.58 -24.57
N ARG A 21 7.24 14.48 -24.86
CA ARG A 21 6.60 13.28 -25.40
C ARG A 21 5.65 12.65 -24.39
N ILE A 22 6.07 12.49 -23.14
CA ILE A 22 5.23 11.88 -22.09
C ILE A 22 4.01 12.76 -21.82
N ARG A 23 4.19 14.09 -21.77
CA ARG A 23 3.10 15.06 -21.67
C ARG A 23 2.08 14.91 -22.80
N ASP A 24 2.55 14.83 -24.07
CA ASP A 24 1.66 14.62 -25.23
C ASP A 24 0.89 13.30 -25.11
N LEU A 25 1.58 12.21 -24.77
CA LEU A 25 0.96 10.89 -24.62
C LEU A 25 -0.16 10.89 -23.58
N VAL A 26 0.14 11.35 -22.34
CA VAL A 26 -0.84 11.24 -21.24
C VAL A 26 -1.96 12.27 -21.35
N ASN A 27 -1.68 13.49 -21.85
CA ASN A 27 -2.69 14.53 -22.00
C ASN A 27 -3.70 14.25 -23.12
N ASN A 28 -3.31 13.47 -24.13
CA ASN A 28 -4.16 13.13 -25.27
C ASN A 28 -4.75 11.72 -25.18
N GLY A 29 -4.63 11.03 -24.05
CA GLY A 29 -5.16 9.68 -23.88
C GLY A 29 -4.49 8.62 -24.77
N LYS A 30 -3.26 8.88 -25.21
CA LYS A 30 -2.50 8.00 -26.11
C LYS A 30 -1.55 7.05 -25.37
N ALA A 31 -1.39 7.22 -24.06
CA ALA A 31 -0.52 6.36 -23.28
C ALA A 31 -1.19 5.01 -23.03
N VAL A 32 -0.54 3.95 -23.51
CA VAL A 32 -0.72 2.60 -23.01
C VAL A 32 0.45 2.36 -22.06
N PHE A 33 0.17 2.29 -20.77
CA PHE A 33 1.21 2.31 -19.76
C PHE A 33 1.09 1.16 -18.78
N TYR A 34 2.21 0.78 -18.17
CA TYR A 34 2.17 -0.25 -17.13
C TYR A 34 2.85 0.16 -15.83
N ILE A 35 2.39 -0.46 -14.75
CA ILE A 35 3.06 -0.52 -13.45
C ILE A 35 3.16 -1.98 -13.05
N GLY A 36 4.33 -2.41 -12.60
CA GLY A 36 4.59 -3.76 -12.11
C GLY A 36 4.34 -3.89 -10.60
N PHE A 37 3.76 -5.01 -10.21
CA PHE A 37 3.46 -5.37 -8.82
C PHE A 37 3.90 -6.79 -8.55
N ASP A 38 5.00 -6.96 -7.82
CA ASP A 38 5.44 -8.27 -7.36
C ASP A 38 4.54 -8.76 -6.21
N PRO A 39 3.86 -9.91 -6.34
CA PRO A 39 2.91 -10.43 -5.35
C PRO A 39 3.63 -11.07 -4.16
N THR A 40 4.36 -10.25 -3.39
CA THR A 40 5.17 -10.66 -2.24
C THR A 40 4.39 -10.84 -0.95
N ALA A 41 3.08 -10.62 -0.98
CA ALA A 41 2.11 -10.84 0.09
C ALA A 41 0.73 -11.07 -0.52
N ASP A 42 -0.21 -11.59 0.25
CA ASP A 42 -1.59 -11.83 -0.14
C ASP A 42 -2.48 -10.57 -0.10
N SER A 43 -1.90 -9.40 0.11
CA SER A 43 -2.59 -8.11 0.04
C SER A 43 -1.67 -7.00 -0.45
N LEU A 44 -2.26 -6.03 -1.16
CA LEU A 44 -1.69 -4.72 -1.38
C LEU A 44 -1.71 -3.91 -0.07
N HIS A 45 -0.82 -2.93 0.06
CA HIS A 45 -0.72 -2.06 1.22
C HIS A 45 -0.54 -0.59 0.78
N VAL A 46 -0.57 0.35 1.73
CA VAL A 46 -0.42 1.79 1.47
C VAL A 46 0.80 2.13 0.59
N GLY A 47 1.88 1.34 0.64
CA GLY A 47 3.04 1.53 -0.25
C GLY A 47 2.73 1.33 -1.74
N HIS A 48 1.69 0.57 -2.10
CA HIS A 48 1.21 0.40 -3.47
C HIS A 48 0.13 1.43 -3.85
N PHE A 49 -0.43 2.09 -2.85
CA PHE A 49 -1.60 2.94 -3.00
C PHE A 49 -1.37 4.11 -3.97
N MET A 50 -0.20 4.76 -3.90
CA MET A 50 0.14 5.83 -4.84
C MET A 50 0.15 5.36 -6.29
N ALA A 51 0.71 4.18 -6.55
CA ALA A 51 0.73 3.60 -7.90
C ALA A 51 -0.70 3.34 -8.40
N LEU A 52 -1.58 2.82 -7.55
CA LEU A 52 -2.99 2.59 -7.89
C LEU A 52 -3.75 3.90 -8.12
N CYS A 53 -3.51 4.94 -7.31
CA CYS A 53 -4.09 6.27 -7.51
C CYS A 53 -3.62 6.89 -8.82
N LEU A 54 -2.33 6.75 -9.18
CA LEU A 54 -1.81 7.20 -10.46
C LEU A 54 -2.47 6.48 -11.63
N MET A 55 -2.56 5.13 -11.56
CA MET A 55 -3.21 4.34 -12.61
C MET A 55 -4.66 4.78 -12.82
N LYS A 56 -5.41 4.94 -11.72
CA LYS A 56 -6.80 5.42 -11.76
C LYS A 56 -6.90 6.81 -12.39
N ARG A 57 -6.03 7.74 -12.00
CA ARG A 57 -6.04 9.12 -12.50
C ARG A 57 -5.76 9.19 -13.99
N LEU A 58 -4.76 8.45 -14.45
CA LEU A 58 -4.43 8.37 -15.89
C LEU A 58 -5.53 7.66 -16.68
N GLN A 59 -6.17 6.63 -16.12
CA GLN A 59 -7.32 5.97 -16.76
C GLN A 59 -8.50 6.93 -16.89
N MET A 60 -8.81 7.73 -15.87
CA MET A 60 -9.85 8.76 -15.91
C MET A 60 -9.58 9.80 -16.99
N ALA A 61 -8.31 10.06 -17.32
CA ALA A 61 -7.88 10.95 -18.40
C ALA A 61 -7.84 10.26 -19.79
N GLY A 62 -8.39 9.03 -19.91
CA GLY A 62 -8.50 8.31 -21.17
C GLY A 62 -7.30 7.44 -21.55
N ASN A 63 -6.28 7.36 -20.69
CA ASN A 63 -5.13 6.48 -20.93
C ASN A 63 -5.43 5.03 -20.53
N LYS A 64 -4.72 4.08 -21.14
CA LYS A 64 -4.96 2.65 -20.92
C LYS A 64 -3.91 2.04 -19.99
N PRO A 65 -4.26 1.73 -18.73
CA PRO A 65 -3.36 1.08 -17.80
C PRO A 65 -3.23 -0.42 -18.04
N ILE A 66 -2.03 -0.94 -17.81
CA ILE A 66 -1.72 -2.36 -17.71
C ILE A 66 -1.20 -2.60 -16.30
N ALA A 67 -1.94 -3.34 -15.48
CA ALA A 67 -1.45 -3.86 -14.22
C ALA A 67 -0.65 -5.14 -14.50
N LEU A 68 0.68 -5.05 -14.41
CA LEU A 68 1.56 -6.20 -14.59
C LEU A 68 1.79 -6.87 -13.24
N ILE A 69 1.29 -8.09 -13.08
CA ILE A 69 1.59 -8.90 -11.92
C ILE A 69 2.90 -9.65 -12.14
N GLY A 70 3.84 -9.49 -11.22
CA GLY A 70 5.16 -10.09 -11.28
C GLY A 70 5.20 -11.53 -10.81
N GLY A 71 4.37 -12.43 -11.37
CA GLY A 71 4.36 -13.85 -10.99
C GLY A 71 5.68 -14.57 -11.28
N GLY A 72 6.36 -14.20 -12.36
CA GLY A 72 7.70 -14.71 -12.68
C GLY A 72 8.80 -13.98 -11.92
N THR A 73 8.77 -12.65 -11.86
CA THR A 73 9.78 -11.82 -11.16
C THR A 73 9.76 -12.02 -9.65
N ALA A 74 8.62 -12.34 -9.05
CA ALA A 74 8.51 -12.64 -7.62
C ALA A 74 9.27 -13.90 -7.21
N MET A 75 9.53 -14.82 -8.14
CA MET A 75 10.37 -16.00 -7.87
C MET A 75 11.86 -15.65 -7.67
N ILE A 76 12.27 -14.49 -8.19
CA ILE A 76 13.64 -13.98 -8.12
C ILE A 76 13.76 -12.97 -6.98
N GLY A 77 12.87 -11.97 -6.95
CA GLY A 77 12.83 -10.90 -5.98
C GLY A 77 13.65 -9.68 -6.39
N ASP A 78 12.98 -8.52 -6.42
CA ASP A 78 13.58 -7.23 -6.77
C ASP A 78 14.61 -6.78 -5.72
N PRO A 79 15.89 -6.56 -6.10
CA PRO A 79 16.92 -6.05 -5.21
C PRO A 79 16.83 -4.54 -4.98
N SER A 80 16.08 -3.79 -5.79
CA SER A 80 16.06 -2.32 -5.81
C SER A 80 15.62 -1.74 -4.45
N GLY A 81 16.46 -0.87 -3.88
CA GLY A 81 16.19 -0.22 -2.59
C GLY A 81 16.12 -1.18 -1.40
N LYS A 82 16.80 -2.33 -1.48
CA LYS A 82 16.91 -3.34 -0.42
C LYS A 82 18.36 -3.56 -0.01
N THR A 83 18.54 -3.89 1.26
CA THR A 83 19.85 -4.25 1.83
C THR A 83 20.09 -5.76 1.83
N ASP A 84 19.01 -6.54 1.87
CA ASP A 84 19.06 -7.99 2.03
C ASP A 84 18.27 -8.70 0.93
N MET A 85 18.69 -9.92 0.59
CA MET A 85 18.01 -10.77 -0.38
C MET A 85 16.59 -11.13 0.11
N ARG A 86 15.61 -11.15 -0.79
CA ARG A 86 14.25 -11.58 -0.45
C ARG A 86 14.20 -13.09 -0.17
N LYS A 87 13.31 -13.51 0.73
CA LYS A 87 12.98 -14.92 0.91
C LYS A 87 12.29 -15.42 -0.37
N MET A 88 12.76 -16.57 -0.86
CA MET A 88 12.11 -17.23 -1.99
C MET A 88 10.73 -17.75 -1.55
N MET A 89 9.72 -17.46 -2.35
CA MET A 89 8.35 -17.95 -2.15
C MET A 89 8.09 -19.18 -3.02
N THR A 90 7.17 -20.04 -2.58
CA THR A 90 6.73 -21.16 -3.42
C THR A 90 5.82 -20.66 -4.55
N LYS A 91 5.71 -21.45 -5.62
CA LYS A 91 4.85 -21.12 -6.75
C LYS A 91 3.38 -20.98 -6.33
N GLU A 92 2.91 -21.89 -5.47
CA GLU A 92 1.54 -21.89 -4.94
C GLU A 92 1.24 -20.61 -4.14
N THR A 93 2.21 -20.16 -3.31
CA THR A 93 2.08 -18.89 -2.56
C THR A 93 1.98 -17.69 -3.52
N ILE A 94 2.80 -17.68 -4.58
CA ILE A 94 2.77 -16.60 -5.57
C ILE A 94 1.44 -16.60 -6.32
N GLU A 95 0.95 -17.75 -6.76
CA GLU A 95 -0.35 -17.88 -7.46
C GLU A 95 -1.52 -17.41 -6.59
N HIS A 96 -1.53 -17.78 -5.31
CA HIS A 96 -2.51 -17.29 -4.36
C HIS A 96 -2.47 -15.74 -4.24
N ASN A 97 -1.29 -15.18 -4.05
CA ASN A 97 -1.10 -13.74 -3.93
C ASN A 97 -1.53 -12.98 -5.20
N VAL A 98 -1.27 -13.56 -6.39
CA VAL A 98 -1.73 -13.01 -7.68
C VAL A 98 -3.25 -12.86 -7.69
N GLU A 99 -4.00 -13.88 -7.27
CA GLU A 99 -5.47 -13.82 -7.24
C GLU A 99 -5.99 -12.79 -6.22
N CYS A 100 -5.30 -12.64 -5.08
CA CYS A 100 -5.61 -11.59 -4.11
C CYS A 100 -5.40 -10.18 -4.70
N PHE A 101 -4.29 -9.96 -5.40
CA PHE A 101 -4.00 -8.67 -6.04
C PHE A 101 -5.02 -8.31 -7.12
N LYS A 102 -5.41 -9.25 -7.97
CA LYS A 102 -6.45 -9.05 -9.00
C LYS A 102 -7.73 -8.50 -8.41
N LYS A 103 -8.24 -9.12 -7.34
CA LYS A 103 -9.48 -8.70 -6.65
C LYS A 103 -9.37 -7.30 -6.07
N GLN A 104 -8.22 -6.96 -5.49
CA GLN A 104 -8.02 -5.65 -4.87
C GLN A 104 -7.84 -4.54 -5.90
N MET A 105 -7.09 -4.80 -6.99
CA MET A 105 -6.88 -3.83 -8.06
C MET A 105 -8.18 -3.44 -8.78
N ALA A 106 -9.12 -4.37 -8.93
CA ALA A 106 -10.42 -4.12 -9.56
C ALA A 106 -11.28 -3.07 -8.82
N ARG A 107 -10.94 -2.72 -7.56
CA ARG A 107 -11.59 -1.61 -6.84
C ARG A 107 -11.10 -0.24 -7.29
N PHE A 108 -9.92 -0.16 -7.87
CA PHE A 108 -9.29 1.09 -8.33
C PHE A 108 -9.37 1.28 -9.82
N ILE A 109 -9.18 0.21 -10.57
CA ILE A 109 -8.99 0.18 -12.03
C ILE A 109 -10.21 -0.47 -12.66
N ASP A 110 -10.79 0.18 -13.67
CA ASP A 110 -11.86 -0.38 -14.48
C ASP A 110 -11.27 -1.27 -15.58
N PHE A 111 -11.39 -2.58 -15.42
CA PHE A 111 -10.94 -3.58 -16.39
C PHE A 111 -12.01 -3.97 -17.41
N SER A 112 -13.22 -3.38 -17.35
CA SER A 112 -14.30 -3.70 -18.29
C SER A 112 -13.96 -3.22 -19.70
N ASP A 113 -14.49 -3.90 -20.68
CA ASP A 113 -14.44 -3.51 -22.09
C ASP A 113 -13.02 -3.20 -22.63
N GLY A 114 -11.99 -3.80 -22.02
CA GLY A 114 -10.60 -3.58 -22.42
C GLY A 114 -10.04 -2.19 -22.11
N LYS A 115 -10.69 -1.43 -21.18
CA LYS A 115 -10.23 -0.12 -20.71
C LYS A 115 -8.92 -0.21 -19.92
N ALA A 116 -8.64 -1.37 -19.34
CA ALA A 116 -7.38 -1.73 -18.70
C ALA A 116 -7.05 -3.20 -18.97
N LEU A 117 -5.80 -3.56 -18.80
CA LEU A 117 -5.37 -4.96 -18.85
C LEU A 117 -4.75 -5.37 -17.51
N LEU A 118 -4.99 -6.63 -17.15
CA LEU A 118 -4.29 -7.29 -16.06
C LEU A 118 -3.51 -8.46 -16.66
N VAL A 119 -2.19 -8.42 -16.53
CA VAL A 119 -1.26 -9.34 -17.20
C VAL A 119 -0.30 -9.92 -16.17
N ASN A 120 0.09 -11.17 -16.34
CA ASN A 120 1.08 -11.84 -15.49
C ASN A 120 2.35 -12.11 -16.30
N ASN A 121 3.51 -11.63 -15.84
CA ASN A 121 4.77 -11.87 -16.53
C ASN A 121 5.25 -13.32 -16.46
N ALA A 122 4.67 -14.16 -15.61
CA ALA A 122 4.88 -15.59 -15.62
C ALA A 122 4.52 -16.23 -16.99
N ASP A 123 3.57 -15.64 -17.73
CA ASP A 123 3.10 -16.15 -19.02
C ASP A 123 4.21 -16.21 -20.08
N TRP A 124 5.22 -15.33 -19.96
CA TRP A 124 6.38 -15.36 -20.85
C TRP A 124 7.69 -15.68 -20.15
N LEU A 125 7.93 -15.24 -18.92
CA LEU A 125 9.20 -15.44 -18.25
C LEU A 125 9.48 -16.92 -17.93
N LEU A 126 8.45 -17.69 -17.55
CA LEU A 126 8.62 -19.10 -17.17
C LEU A 126 8.90 -20.02 -18.36
N ASN A 127 8.60 -19.59 -19.57
CA ASN A 127 8.78 -20.35 -20.79
C ASN A 127 10.03 -19.92 -21.60
N LEU A 128 10.83 -18.98 -21.08
CA LEU A 128 12.03 -18.51 -21.76
C LEU A 128 13.12 -19.59 -21.75
N ASN A 129 13.68 -19.85 -22.94
CA ASN A 129 14.90 -20.65 -23.03
C ASN A 129 16.10 -19.78 -22.62
N TYR A 130 16.91 -20.27 -21.70
CA TYR A 130 18.05 -19.54 -21.17
C TYR A 130 19.07 -19.12 -22.24
N ILE A 131 19.36 -20.02 -23.18
CA ILE A 131 20.31 -19.76 -24.27
C ILE A 131 19.75 -18.70 -25.23
N ASP A 132 18.47 -18.73 -25.52
CA ASP A 132 17.82 -17.72 -26.38
C ASP A 132 17.85 -16.36 -25.71
N VAL A 133 17.59 -16.25 -24.42
CA VAL A 133 17.72 -14.99 -23.66
C VAL A 133 19.15 -14.45 -23.74
N LEU A 134 20.16 -15.30 -23.52
CA LEU A 134 21.56 -14.86 -23.61
C LEU A 134 21.94 -14.37 -25.00
N ARG A 135 21.42 -14.98 -26.07
CA ARG A 135 21.72 -14.62 -27.48
C ARG A 135 20.95 -13.41 -27.94
N GLU A 136 19.66 -13.31 -27.58
CA GLU A 136 18.74 -12.32 -28.15
C GLU A 136 18.61 -11.05 -27.29
N VAL A 137 18.77 -11.19 -25.98
CA VAL A 137 18.62 -10.11 -25.01
C VAL A 137 19.97 -9.69 -24.44
N GLY A 138 20.81 -10.64 -24.07
CA GLY A 138 22.10 -10.41 -23.44
C GLY A 138 23.02 -9.39 -24.14
N PRO A 139 23.16 -9.38 -25.49
CA PRO A 139 24.02 -8.41 -26.17
C PRO A 139 23.60 -6.95 -26.01
N HIS A 140 22.37 -6.71 -25.58
CA HIS A 140 21.86 -5.34 -25.37
C HIS A 140 22.19 -4.79 -23.96
N PHE A 141 22.73 -5.62 -23.06
CA PHE A 141 23.08 -5.24 -21.68
C PHE A 141 24.60 -5.28 -21.47
N SER A 142 25.17 -4.18 -21.02
CA SER A 142 26.56 -4.10 -20.62
C SER A 142 26.67 -4.35 -19.12
N VAL A 143 27.38 -5.41 -18.71
CA VAL A 143 27.62 -5.72 -17.30
C VAL A 143 28.25 -4.54 -16.56
N ASN A 144 29.25 -3.88 -17.16
CA ASN A 144 29.89 -2.73 -16.56
C ASN A 144 28.90 -1.58 -16.28
N ARG A 145 27.99 -1.31 -17.22
CA ARG A 145 26.94 -0.29 -17.04
C ARG A 145 25.91 -0.73 -15.99
N MET A 146 25.51 -2.01 -15.98
CA MET A 146 24.59 -2.53 -14.98
C MET A 146 25.16 -2.40 -13.57
N LEU A 147 26.44 -2.74 -13.38
CA LEU A 147 27.09 -2.64 -12.05
C LEU A 147 27.18 -1.20 -11.51
N THR A 148 27.12 -0.18 -12.36
CA THR A 148 27.05 1.23 -11.92
C THR A 148 25.63 1.69 -11.59
N ALA A 149 24.62 0.88 -11.87
CA ALA A 149 23.22 1.24 -11.64
C ALA A 149 22.90 1.38 -10.13
N GLU A 150 22.12 2.41 -9.79
CA GLU A 150 21.74 2.72 -8.40
C GLU A 150 21.02 1.55 -7.70
N CYS A 151 20.21 0.79 -8.44
CA CYS A 151 19.50 -0.36 -7.90
C CYS A 151 20.40 -1.46 -7.34
N TYR A 152 21.66 -1.52 -7.77
CA TYR A 152 22.64 -2.53 -7.29
C TYR A 152 23.62 -2.02 -6.24
N LYS A 153 23.84 -0.72 -6.12
CA LYS A 153 24.89 -0.15 -5.23
C LYS A 153 24.82 -0.68 -3.80
N GLN A 154 23.64 -0.62 -3.18
CA GLN A 154 23.46 -1.08 -1.80
C GLN A 154 23.64 -2.58 -1.64
N ARG A 155 23.31 -3.35 -2.66
CA ARG A 155 23.48 -4.81 -2.65
C ARG A 155 24.92 -5.24 -2.88
N MET A 156 25.68 -4.49 -3.69
CA MET A 156 27.09 -4.79 -3.96
C MET A 156 27.94 -4.78 -2.68
N GLU A 157 27.66 -3.88 -1.73
CA GLU A 157 28.36 -3.82 -0.44
C GLU A 157 28.16 -5.08 0.42
N ARG A 158 27.04 -5.79 0.25
CA ARG A 158 26.66 -7.00 1.01
C ARG A 158 26.69 -8.29 0.20
N GLY A 159 27.09 -8.21 -1.06
CA GLY A 159 27.13 -9.32 -1.99
C GLY A 159 25.86 -9.43 -2.85
N LEU A 160 25.95 -8.92 -4.09
CA LEU A 160 24.89 -9.06 -5.10
C LEU A 160 24.98 -10.45 -5.72
N SER A 161 23.92 -11.25 -5.63
CA SER A 161 23.87 -12.56 -6.27
C SER A 161 23.62 -12.45 -7.78
N PHE A 162 24.05 -13.45 -8.54
CA PHE A 162 23.73 -13.55 -9.97
C PHE A 162 22.21 -13.58 -10.23
N LEU A 163 21.46 -14.21 -9.34
CA LEU A 163 20.01 -14.22 -9.37
C LEU A 163 19.45 -12.79 -9.37
N GLU A 164 19.79 -11.99 -8.37
CA GLU A 164 19.32 -10.60 -8.23
C GLU A 164 19.82 -9.69 -9.38
N PHE A 165 21.04 -9.95 -9.87
CA PHE A 165 21.60 -9.20 -10.99
C PHE A 165 20.78 -9.34 -12.28
N ASN A 166 20.13 -10.49 -12.48
CA ASN A 166 19.26 -10.71 -13.65
C ASN A 166 17.89 -10.02 -13.55
N TYR A 167 17.50 -9.49 -12.39
CA TYR A 167 16.19 -8.86 -12.22
C TYR A 167 15.97 -7.67 -13.19
N MET A 168 16.97 -6.82 -13.37
CA MET A 168 16.92 -5.72 -14.34
C MET A 168 16.63 -6.20 -15.77
N ILE A 169 17.26 -7.30 -16.18
CA ILE A 169 17.07 -7.89 -17.52
C ILE A 169 15.63 -8.39 -17.66
N MET A 170 15.10 -9.06 -16.65
CA MET A 170 13.73 -9.59 -16.65
C MET A 170 12.69 -8.46 -16.72
N GLN A 171 12.83 -7.41 -15.92
CA GLN A 171 11.92 -6.25 -15.96
C GLN A 171 12.03 -5.49 -17.28
N SER A 172 13.23 -5.40 -17.85
CA SER A 172 13.42 -4.81 -19.18
C SER A 172 12.74 -5.64 -20.28
N TYR A 173 12.81 -6.97 -20.15
CA TYR A 173 12.13 -7.89 -21.04
C TYR A 173 10.60 -7.81 -20.89
N ASP A 174 10.09 -7.60 -19.70
CA ASP A 174 8.67 -7.35 -19.46
C ASP A 174 8.19 -6.14 -20.27
N PHE A 175 8.90 -5.00 -20.23
CA PHE A 175 8.53 -3.82 -20.99
C PHE A 175 8.56 -4.09 -22.49
N TYR A 176 9.61 -4.77 -22.96
CA TYR A 176 9.72 -5.18 -24.35
C TYR A 176 8.53 -6.05 -24.80
N MET A 177 8.13 -7.04 -24.00
CA MET A 177 6.98 -7.91 -24.29
C MET A 177 5.66 -7.15 -24.29
N LEU A 178 5.47 -6.24 -23.31
CA LEU A 178 4.28 -5.41 -23.21
C LEU A 178 4.19 -4.43 -24.38
N PHE A 179 5.33 -3.86 -24.82
CA PHE A 179 5.38 -3.01 -26.01
C PHE A 179 4.91 -3.77 -27.26
N GLN A 180 5.48 -4.96 -27.50
CA GLN A 180 5.14 -5.76 -28.68
C GLN A 180 3.70 -6.29 -28.67
N LYS A 181 3.23 -6.79 -27.51
CA LYS A 181 1.93 -7.46 -27.42
C LYS A 181 0.75 -6.49 -27.30
N TYR A 182 0.96 -5.37 -26.62
CA TYR A 182 -0.13 -4.48 -26.21
C TYR A 182 0.07 -3.02 -26.61
N GLY A 183 1.16 -2.70 -27.30
CA GLY A 183 1.50 -1.31 -27.65
C GLY A 183 1.84 -0.45 -26.43
N CYS A 184 2.32 -1.06 -25.34
CA CYS A 184 2.69 -0.37 -24.12
C CYS A 184 3.88 0.56 -24.35
N ASN A 185 3.65 1.87 -24.40
CA ASN A 185 4.63 2.89 -24.76
C ASN A 185 5.21 3.67 -23.57
N LEU A 186 4.74 3.37 -22.33
CA LEU A 186 5.14 4.11 -21.15
C LEU A 186 5.19 3.19 -19.93
N GLN A 187 6.26 3.29 -19.14
CA GLN A 187 6.40 2.63 -17.84
C GLN A 187 6.36 3.64 -16.70
N PHE A 188 5.61 3.33 -15.64
CA PHE A 188 5.66 4.05 -14.37
C PHE A 188 6.21 3.17 -13.25
N GLY A 189 6.88 3.79 -12.29
CA GLY A 189 7.40 3.12 -11.10
C GLY A 189 7.85 4.11 -10.04
N GLY A 190 8.26 3.61 -8.87
CA GLY A 190 8.94 4.44 -7.86
C GLY A 190 10.39 4.74 -8.26
N ASP A 191 11.02 5.74 -7.63
CA ASP A 191 12.38 6.17 -7.96
C ASP A 191 13.43 5.04 -7.91
N ALA A 192 13.29 4.09 -7.00
CA ALA A 192 14.17 2.93 -6.91
C ALA A 192 14.16 2.05 -8.18
N GLN A 193 13.13 2.19 -9.03
CA GLN A 193 12.95 1.43 -10.27
C GLN A 193 13.59 2.09 -11.49
N TRP A 194 14.08 3.34 -11.36
CA TRP A 194 14.56 4.12 -12.50
C TRP A 194 15.55 3.38 -13.39
N SER A 195 16.56 2.76 -12.80
CA SER A 195 17.58 2.01 -13.56
C SER A 195 16.98 0.82 -14.34
N ASN A 196 16.04 0.09 -13.73
CA ASN A 196 15.35 -1.03 -14.37
C ASN A 196 14.46 -0.54 -15.53
N MET A 197 13.77 0.60 -15.33
CA MET A 197 12.91 1.21 -16.35
C MET A 197 13.71 1.66 -17.56
N LEU A 198 14.87 2.31 -17.35
CA LEU A 198 15.77 2.69 -18.43
C LEU A 198 16.33 1.47 -19.20
N GLY A 199 16.54 0.35 -18.51
CA GLY A 199 16.90 -0.90 -19.18
C GLY A 199 15.85 -1.35 -20.20
N GLY A 200 14.57 -1.20 -19.85
CA GLY A 200 13.45 -1.53 -20.74
C GLY A 200 13.33 -0.59 -21.95
N THR A 201 13.41 0.74 -21.72
CA THR A 201 13.37 1.71 -22.83
C THR A 201 14.53 1.49 -23.82
N GLU A 202 15.73 1.20 -23.28
CA GLU A 202 16.92 0.95 -24.10
C GLU A 202 16.82 -0.37 -24.88
N LEU A 203 16.23 -1.43 -24.28
CA LEU A 203 16.03 -2.70 -24.96
C LEU A 203 15.06 -2.55 -26.14
N ILE A 204 13.96 -1.83 -25.96
CA ILE A 204 13.00 -1.53 -27.03
C ILE A 204 13.69 -0.76 -28.16
N ARG A 205 14.42 0.31 -27.82
CA ARG A 205 15.16 1.12 -28.79
C ARG A 205 16.15 0.28 -29.60
N ARG A 206 16.93 -0.59 -28.95
CA ARG A 206 17.98 -1.37 -29.62
C ARG A 206 17.43 -2.52 -30.45
N LYS A 207 16.35 -3.17 -30.00
CA LYS A 207 15.79 -4.32 -30.72
C LYS A 207 14.78 -3.93 -31.81
N LEU A 208 13.99 -2.89 -31.57
CA LEU A 208 12.88 -2.53 -32.46
C LEU A 208 13.12 -1.21 -33.22
N GLY A 209 14.10 -0.39 -32.81
CA GLY A 209 14.26 0.95 -33.37
C GLY A 209 13.15 1.92 -32.94
N GLU A 210 12.36 1.56 -31.93
CA GLU A 210 11.21 2.31 -31.45
C GLU A 210 11.53 2.99 -30.12
N ASP A 211 10.76 4.04 -29.81
CA ASP A 211 10.91 4.78 -28.57
C ASP A 211 9.80 4.43 -27.57
N ALA A 212 10.18 4.18 -26.33
CA ALA A 212 9.29 4.05 -25.19
C ALA A 212 9.74 5.00 -24.07
N GLY A 213 8.79 5.46 -23.27
CA GLY A 213 9.05 6.39 -22.17
C GLY A 213 9.02 5.72 -20.80
N ALA A 214 9.63 6.40 -19.84
CA ALA A 214 9.58 6.03 -18.44
C ALA A 214 9.43 7.26 -17.54
N MET A 215 8.60 7.14 -16.49
CA MET A 215 8.40 8.19 -15.50
C MET A 215 8.33 7.60 -14.10
N THR A 216 9.08 8.17 -13.15
CA THR A 216 8.96 7.78 -11.75
C THR A 216 8.04 8.70 -10.98
N ILE A 217 7.37 8.10 -9.98
CA ILE A 217 6.53 8.82 -9.04
C ILE A 217 7.27 9.09 -7.74
N THR A 218 7.01 10.27 -7.19
CA THR A 218 7.57 10.69 -5.91
C THR A 218 7.20 9.71 -4.81
N LEU A 219 8.16 9.34 -3.99
CA LEU A 219 7.94 8.44 -2.86
C LEU A 219 7.17 9.15 -1.74
N LEU A 220 6.13 8.50 -1.23
CA LEU A 220 5.37 9.02 -0.10
C LEU A 220 6.15 8.83 1.21
N LEU A 221 6.82 9.90 1.62
CA LEU A 221 7.55 9.97 2.88
C LEU A 221 6.81 10.88 3.87
N ASN A 222 6.88 10.55 5.15
CA ASN A 222 6.46 11.46 6.20
C ASN A 222 7.51 12.57 6.44
N SER A 223 7.20 13.52 7.31
CA SER A 223 8.08 14.65 7.68
C SER A 223 9.42 14.23 8.31
N GLU A 224 9.52 12.99 8.80
CA GLU A 224 10.76 12.41 9.31
C GLU A 224 11.58 11.69 8.21
N GLY A 225 11.15 11.72 6.95
CA GLY A 225 11.79 11.03 5.83
C GLY A 225 11.55 9.51 5.79
N LYS A 226 10.60 8.99 6.56
CA LYS A 226 10.25 7.56 6.59
C LYS A 226 9.13 7.26 5.60
N LYS A 227 9.21 6.09 4.95
CA LYS A 227 8.14 5.60 4.06
C LYS A 227 6.84 5.43 4.82
N MET A 228 5.75 6.05 4.33
CA MET A 228 4.42 5.89 4.90
C MET A 228 3.83 4.51 4.60
N GLY A 229 2.79 4.12 5.36
CA GLY A 229 2.14 2.82 5.22
C GLY A 229 2.74 1.70 6.06
N LYS A 230 3.68 2.03 6.95
CA LYS A 230 4.20 1.11 7.98
C LYS A 230 3.94 1.69 9.36
N THR A 231 3.41 0.87 10.23
CA THR A 231 3.23 1.16 11.65
C THR A 231 4.16 0.27 12.48
N VAL A 232 4.22 0.47 13.78
CA VAL A 232 4.88 -0.47 14.72
C VAL A 232 4.29 -1.87 14.61
N SER A 233 3.00 -1.96 14.20
CA SER A 233 2.28 -3.23 14.01
C SER A 233 2.55 -3.89 12.66
N GLY A 234 3.19 -3.23 11.71
CA GLY A 234 3.48 -3.74 10.38
C GLY A 234 2.91 -2.86 9.26
N ALA A 235 2.64 -3.44 8.09
CA ALA A 235 2.07 -2.73 6.97
C ALA A 235 0.58 -2.40 7.22
N VAL A 236 0.13 -1.25 6.69
CA VAL A 236 -1.29 -0.90 6.59
C VAL A 236 -1.81 -1.47 5.28
N TRP A 237 -2.65 -2.51 5.39
CA TRP A 237 -3.13 -3.28 4.26
C TRP A 237 -4.37 -2.66 3.63
N LEU A 238 -4.59 -2.93 2.34
CA LEU A 238 -5.82 -2.54 1.64
C LEU A 238 -6.93 -3.60 1.77
N ASP A 239 -6.58 -4.79 2.28
CA ASP A 239 -7.52 -5.85 2.61
C ASP A 239 -8.23 -5.55 3.93
N PRO A 240 -9.59 -5.49 3.96
CA PRO A 240 -10.34 -5.20 5.19
C PRO A 240 -10.20 -6.29 6.26
N GLU A 241 -9.84 -7.54 5.89
CA GLU A 241 -9.60 -8.61 6.86
C GLU A 241 -8.25 -8.46 7.58
N LYS A 242 -7.29 -7.73 6.99
CA LYS A 242 -5.96 -7.47 7.57
C LYS A 242 -5.85 -6.13 8.27
N THR A 243 -6.48 -5.11 7.72
CA THR A 243 -6.61 -3.78 8.30
C THR A 243 -8.05 -3.37 8.13
N SER A 244 -8.82 -3.35 9.23
CA SER A 244 -10.23 -3.00 9.16
C SER A 244 -10.43 -1.60 8.55
N PRO A 245 -11.58 -1.29 7.91
CA PRO A 245 -11.88 0.05 7.41
C PRO A 245 -11.74 1.13 8.49
N TYR A 246 -12.06 0.80 9.75
CA TYR A 246 -11.88 1.69 10.88
C TYR A 246 -10.39 1.93 11.20
N ASP A 247 -9.57 0.88 11.26
CA ASP A 247 -8.14 1.02 11.53
C ASP A 247 -7.42 1.74 10.39
N PHE A 248 -7.87 1.52 9.14
CA PHE A 248 -7.40 2.24 7.96
C PHE A 248 -7.74 3.73 8.04
N TYR A 249 -8.98 4.06 8.43
CA TYR A 249 -9.43 5.44 8.68
C TYR A 249 -8.59 6.08 9.79
N GLN A 250 -8.40 5.39 10.91
CA GLN A 250 -7.62 5.90 12.03
C GLN A 250 -6.15 6.11 11.68
N TYR A 251 -5.57 5.28 10.82
CA TYR A 251 -4.21 5.49 10.33
C TYR A 251 -4.08 6.88 9.68
N TRP A 252 -4.98 7.21 8.76
CA TRP A 252 -4.96 8.50 8.06
C TRP A 252 -5.40 9.67 8.95
N ARG A 253 -6.33 9.43 9.85
CA ARG A 253 -6.80 10.43 10.83
C ARG A 253 -5.68 10.84 11.82
N ASN A 254 -4.68 9.98 12.00
CA ASN A 254 -3.58 10.17 12.94
C ASN A 254 -2.23 10.55 12.28
N VAL A 255 -2.21 10.92 11.00
CA VAL A 255 -0.99 11.46 10.37
C VAL A 255 -0.57 12.77 11.06
N ALA A 256 0.73 13.08 11.01
CA ALA A 256 1.24 14.31 11.57
C ALA A 256 0.65 15.55 10.87
N ASP A 257 0.54 16.66 11.58
CA ASP A 257 0.05 17.93 11.03
C ASP A 257 0.89 18.38 9.83
N ALA A 258 2.20 18.16 9.88
CA ALA A 258 3.13 18.46 8.80
C ALA A 258 2.95 17.61 7.54
N ASP A 259 2.23 16.48 7.63
CA ASP A 259 2.07 15.53 6.52
C ASP A 259 0.69 15.55 5.87
N VAL A 260 -0.33 16.04 6.58
CA VAL A 260 -1.73 15.86 6.16
C VAL A 260 -2.05 16.52 4.83
N LEU A 261 -1.64 17.77 4.61
CA LEU A 261 -1.93 18.52 3.38
C LEU A 261 -1.19 17.92 2.18
N LYS A 262 0.06 17.50 2.38
CA LYS A 262 0.81 16.75 1.38
C LYS A 262 0.10 15.44 1.00
N CYS A 263 -0.39 14.67 1.98
CA CYS A 263 -1.13 13.43 1.71
C CYS A 263 -2.44 13.70 0.95
N ILE A 264 -3.17 14.75 1.31
CA ILE A 264 -4.38 15.16 0.57
C ILE A 264 -4.05 15.46 -0.88
N ARG A 265 -3.01 16.26 -1.13
CA ARG A 265 -2.60 16.67 -2.48
C ARG A 265 -2.20 15.48 -3.35
N MET A 266 -1.41 14.56 -2.80
CA MET A 266 -0.86 13.44 -3.55
C MET A 266 -1.86 12.28 -3.74
N LEU A 267 -2.69 11.98 -2.75
CA LEU A 267 -3.46 10.73 -2.71
C LEU A 267 -4.95 10.90 -3.01
N THR A 268 -5.55 12.08 -2.76
CA THR A 268 -6.98 12.27 -2.97
C THR A 268 -7.31 12.69 -4.38
N PHE A 269 -8.59 12.54 -4.76
CA PHE A 269 -9.15 13.01 -6.03
C PHE A 269 -9.92 14.34 -5.87
N LEU A 270 -9.70 15.05 -4.78
CA LEU A 270 -10.28 16.37 -4.55
C LEU A 270 -9.76 17.38 -5.60
N PRO A 271 -10.59 18.35 -6.02
CA PRO A 271 -10.17 19.43 -6.91
C PRO A 271 -8.96 20.19 -6.34
N LEU A 272 -8.01 20.56 -7.20
CA LEU A 272 -6.80 21.28 -6.75
C LEU A 272 -7.14 22.64 -6.12
N GLU A 273 -8.16 23.32 -6.62
CA GLU A 273 -8.62 24.60 -6.08
C GLU A 273 -9.05 24.46 -4.60
N GLN A 274 -9.73 23.36 -4.28
CA GLN A 274 -10.09 23.04 -2.88
C GLN A 274 -8.85 22.74 -2.03
N ILE A 275 -7.87 22.04 -2.59
CA ILE A 275 -6.63 21.71 -1.89
C ILE A 275 -5.79 22.96 -1.66
N ASP A 276 -5.71 23.87 -2.64
CA ASP A 276 -4.99 25.14 -2.54
C ASP A 276 -5.59 26.05 -1.45
N GLU A 277 -6.91 25.99 -1.23
CA GLU A 277 -7.54 26.65 -0.09
C GLU A 277 -7.18 25.96 1.24
N MET A 278 -7.10 24.63 1.25
CA MET A 278 -6.72 23.88 2.44
C MET A 278 -5.24 24.08 2.82
N ASP A 279 -4.36 24.40 1.88
CA ASP A 279 -2.94 24.71 2.16
C ASP A 279 -2.74 25.93 3.07
N LYS A 280 -3.78 26.76 3.19
CA LYS A 280 -3.81 27.91 4.10
C LYS A 280 -4.26 27.57 5.53
N TRP A 281 -4.63 26.31 5.76
CA TRP A 281 -5.17 25.87 7.05
C TRP A 281 -4.07 25.64 8.06
N GLU A 282 -4.30 26.09 9.29
CA GLU A 282 -3.39 25.99 10.41
C GLU A 282 -4.12 25.56 11.69
N GLY A 283 -3.37 25.11 12.67
CA GLY A 283 -3.86 24.79 14.00
C GLY A 283 -5.01 23.78 14.00
N SER A 284 -6.16 24.14 14.56
CA SER A 284 -7.33 23.26 14.67
C SER A 284 -7.95 22.86 13.32
N GLN A 285 -7.74 23.66 12.26
CA GLN A 285 -8.24 23.34 10.91
C GLN A 285 -7.56 22.10 10.34
N LEU A 286 -6.31 21.80 10.73
CA LEU A 286 -5.62 20.58 10.32
C LEU A 286 -6.32 19.30 10.82
N ASN A 287 -7.05 19.36 11.94
CA ASN A 287 -7.88 18.23 12.38
C ASN A 287 -9.01 17.94 11.37
N LYS A 288 -9.62 18.98 10.80
CA LYS A 288 -10.62 18.80 9.75
C LYS A 288 -9.98 18.25 8.46
N ALA A 289 -8.78 18.73 8.12
CA ALA A 289 -8.01 18.17 6.99
C ALA A 289 -7.75 16.67 7.16
N LYS A 290 -7.38 16.22 8.37
CA LYS A 290 -7.19 14.80 8.68
C LYS A 290 -8.48 13.98 8.57
N GLU A 291 -9.61 14.55 8.94
CA GLU A 291 -10.93 13.91 8.75
C GLU A 291 -11.24 13.73 7.27
N ILE A 292 -11.05 14.76 6.47
CA ILE A 292 -11.24 14.72 5.01
C ILE A 292 -10.30 13.69 4.39
N LEU A 293 -9.00 13.70 4.73
CA LEU A 293 -8.03 12.73 4.23
C LEU A 293 -8.47 11.30 4.56
N ALA A 294 -8.78 11.03 5.82
CA ALA A 294 -9.17 9.70 6.28
C ALA A 294 -10.46 9.22 5.59
N PHE A 295 -11.45 10.11 5.45
CA PHE A 295 -12.71 9.78 4.78
C PHE A 295 -12.49 9.47 3.30
N GLU A 296 -11.81 10.36 2.54
CA GLU A 296 -11.60 10.20 1.11
C GLU A 296 -10.80 8.94 0.78
N LEU A 297 -9.74 8.63 1.56
CA LEU A 297 -8.94 7.44 1.31
C LEU A 297 -9.64 6.15 1.74
N THR A 298 -10.41 6.17 2.83
CA THR A 298 -11.21 5.01 3.24
C THR A 298 -12.35 4.75 2.23
N LYS A 299 -13.00 5.81 1.75
CA LYS A 299 -14.00 5.71 0.68
C LYS A 299 -13.42 5.11 -0.60
N LEU A 300 -12.21 5.51 -0.99
CA LEU A 300 -11.55 5.01 -2.20
C LEU A 300 -11.20 3.52 -2.10
N VAL A 301 -10.79 3.04 -0.92
CA VAL A 301 -10.34 1.65 -0.70
C VAL A 301 -11.49 0.72 -0.32
N HIS A 302 -12.36 1.15 0.58
CA HIS A 302 -13.37 0.29 1.22
C HIS A 302 -14.81 0.64 0.83
N GLY A 303 -15.00 1.75 0.10
CA GLY A 303 -16.32 2.24 -0.29
C GLY A 303 -16.89 3.28 0.69
N GLU A 304 -17.92 3.99 0.21
CA GLU A 304 -18.48 5.14 0.92
C GLU A 304 -19.20 4.75 2.21
N GLU A 305 -19.88 3.62 2.23
CA GLU A 305 -20.60 3.15 3.43
C GLU A 305 -19.63 2.82 4.58
N GLU A 306 -18.54 2.10 4.28
CA GLU A 306 -17.53 1.78 5.27
C GLU A 306 -16.78 3.03 5.75
N ALA A 307 -16.55 4.01 4.86
CA ALA A 307 -15.96 5.28 5.26
C ALA A 307 -16.87 6.07 6.22
N LYS A 308 -18.18 6.11 5.96
CA LYS A 308 -19.17 6.74 6.85
C LYS A 308 -19.26 6.04 8.22
N LYS A 309 -19.24 4.70 8.23
CA LYS A 309 -19.23 3.94 9.49
C LYS A 309 -17.96 4.24 10.30
N ALA A 310 -16.79 4.22 9.64
CA ALA A 310 -15.51 4.51 10.28
C ALA A 310 -15.44 5.95 10.83
N GLU A 311 -15.95 6.93 10.06
CA GLU A 311 -16.02 8.33 10.48
C GLU A 311 -16.93 8.50 11.69
N SER A 312 -18.14 7.92 11.65
CA SER A 312 -19.12 7.97 12.74
C SER A 312 -18.56 7.34 14.01
N ALA A 313 -17.95 6.16 13.90
CA ALA A 313 -17.29 5.49 15.00
C ALA A 313 -16.14 6.35 15.60
N ALA A 314 -15.34 7.00 14.74
CA ALA A 314 -14.29 7.90 15.20
C ALA A 314 -14.84 9.12 15.95
N LYS A 315 -15.93 9.72 15.46
CA LYS A 315 -16.61 10.86 16.11
C LYS A 315 -17.26 10.49 17.44
N ALA A 316 -17.89 9.31 17.51
CA ALA A 316 -18.52 8.81 18.74
C ALA A 316 -17.54 8.68 19.91
N LEU A 317 -16.28 8.37 19.60
CA LEU A 317 -15.21 8.23 20.59
C LEU A 317 -14.64 9.56 21.11
N PHE A 318 -14.85 10.66 20.39
CA PHE A 318 -14.36 11.99 20.79
C PHE A 318 -15.50 12.93 21.25
N GLY A 319 -16.77 12.55 21.01
CA GLY A 319 -17.94 13.23 21.51
C GLY A 319 -18.70 12.32 22.48
N ALA A 320 -19.27 12.86 23.54
CA ALA A 320 -20.12 12.12 24.48
C ALA A 320 -21.40 11.60 23.78
N GLY A 321 -21.29 10.53 22.97
CA GLY A 321 -22.43 10.00 22.23
C GLY A 321 -22.19 8.61 21.65
N ASN A 322 -23.03 7.68 22.05
CA ASN A 322 -23.31 6.32 21.54
C ASN A 322 -22.13 5.33 21.44
N ALA A 323 -21.99 4.49 22.46
CA ALA A 323 -21.17 3.28 22.50
C ALA A 323 -21.49 2.23 21.38
N ALA A 324 -22.48 2.47 20.56
CA ALA A 324 -22.96 1.53 19.53
C ALA A 324 -22.05 1.40 18.30
N GLU A 325 -21.13 2.35 18.06
CA GLU A 325 -20.32 2.43 16.83
C GLU A 325 -18.83 2.10 17.04
N ILE A 326 -18.43 1.66 18.23
CA ILE A 326 -17.04 1.23 18.52
C ILE A 326 -16.80 -0.12 17.83
N PRO A 327 -15.68 -0.32 17.10
CA PRO A 327 -15.35 -1.61 16.51
C PRO A 327 -15.38 -2.72 17.56
N ALA A 328 -16.28 -3.68 17.36
CA ALA A 328 -16.48 -4.77 18.29
C ALA A 328 -15.60 -5.97 17.93
N VAL A 329 -15.12 -6.66 18.95
CA VAL A 329 -14.52 -7.99 18.84
C VAL A 329 -15.45 -8.94 19.56
N GLU A 330 -15.99 -9.90 18.81
CA GLU A 330 -16.86 -10.95 19.36
C GLU A 330 -16.00 -12.04 19.99
N LEU A 331 -16.25 -12.33 21.26
CA LEU A 331 -15.70 -13.47 21.96
C LEU A 331 -16.81 -14.48 22.24
N SER A 332 -16.51 -15.77 22.06
CA SER A 332 -17.41 -16.85 22.40
C SER A 332 -17.30 -17.23 23.89
N ALA A 333 -18.29 -17.91 24.43
CA ALA A 333 -18.22 -18.48 25.77
C ALA A 333 -16.98 -19.42 25.94
N ALA A 334 -16.55 -20.10 24.86
CA ALA A 334 -15.37 -20.94 24.86
C ALA A 334 -14.07 -20.16 25.10
N ASP A 335 -13.98 -18.91 24.66
CA ASP A 335 -12.82 -18.05 24.92
C ASP A 335 -12.60 -17.78 26.41
N PHE A 336 -13.69 -17.71 27.20
CA PHE A 336 -13.65 -17.50 28.64
C PHE A 336 -13.31 -18.77 29.41
N ALA A 337 -13.69 -19.95 28.86
CA ALA A 337 -13.34 -21.24 29.46
C ALA A 337 -11.84 -21.54 29.45
N GLU A 338 -11.05 -20.84 28.60
CA GLU A 338 -9.59 -20.93 28.58
C GLU A 338 -8.95 -20.24 29.83
N GLY A 339 -9.68 -19.36 30.51
CA GLY A 339 -9.20 -18.59 31.65
C GLY A 339 -9.39 -19.28 33.01
N GLU A 340 -8.67 -18.84 34.02
CA GLU A 340 -8.78 -19.36 35.37
C GLU A 340 -10.16 -19.05 35.98
N GLY A 341 -10.93 -20.07 36.31
CA GLY A 341 -12.29 -19.92 36.84
C GLY A 341 -13.31 -19.41 35.79
N GLU A 342 -13.13 -19.74 34.53
CA GLU A 342 -14.00 -19.29 33.41
C GLU A 342 -14.05 -17.75 33.23
N LYS A 343 -12.93 -17.09 33.63
CA LYS A 343 -12.75 -15.65 33.50
C LYS A 343 -11.53 -15.32 32.64
N LEU A 344 -11.64 -14.32 31.82
CA LEU A 344 -10.49 -13.72 31.10
C LEU A 344 -9.94 -12.54 31.92
N ASP A 345 -8.63 -12.56 32.18
CA ASP A 345 -7.96 -11.41 32.76
C ASP A 345 -7.84 -10.27 31.74
N ILE A 346 -7.68 -9.05 32.23
CA ILE A 346 -7.58 -7.84 31.40
C ILE A 346 -6.44 -7.92 30.35
N LEU A 347 -5.34 -8.60 30.67
CA LEU A 347 -4.21 -8.75 29.75
C LEU A 347 -4.60 -9.62 28.55
N SER A 348 -5.33 -10.72 28.80
CA SER A 348 -5.88 -11.58 27.76
C SER A 348 -6.91 -10.86 26.90
N LEU A 349 -7.81 -10.09 27.52
CA LEU A 349 -8.80 -9.29 26.80
C LEU A 349 -8.14 -8.25 25.90
N ILE A 350 -7.11 -7.54 26.37
CA ILE A 350 -6.33 -6.57 25.57
C ILE A 350 -5.68 -7.24 24.35
N VAL A 351 -5.15 -8.46 24.51
CA VAL A 351 -4.52 -9.22 23.42
C VAL A 351 -5.57 -9.73 22.44
N LYS A 352 -6.65 -10.36 22.93
CA LYS A 352 -7.77 -10.85 22.08
C LYS A 352 -8.47 -9.70 21.34
N ALA A 353 -8.53 -8.52 21.95
CA ALA A 353 -9.02 -7.29 21.31
C ALA A 353 -8.06 -6.74 20.23
N GLY A 354 -6.87 -7.28 20.07
CA GLY A 354 -5.86 -6.78 19.14
C GLY A 354 -5.22 -5.44 19.56
N LEU A 355 -5.41 -5.02 20.80
CA LEU A 355 -4.84 -3.78 21.35
C LEU A 355 -3.37 -3.94 21.79
N ALA A 356 -2.90 -5.19 21.95
CA ALA A 356 -1.50 -5.53 22.19
C ALA A 356 -1.15 -6.83 21.50
N LYS A 357 0.13 -6.98 21.10
CA LYS A 357 0.64 -8.18 20.43
C LYS A 357 0.93 -9.33 21.39
N SER A 358 1.08 -9.03 22.67
CA SER A 358 1.43 -10.02 23.68
C SER A 358 0.96 -9.59 25.07
N ARG A 359 0.82 -10.58 25.97
CA ARG A 359 0.51 -10.33 27.41
C ARG A 359 1.56 -9.43 28.07
N SER A 360 2.84 -9.53 27.68
CA SER A 360 3.91 -8.67 28.22
C SER A 360 3.75 -7.21 27.81
N GLU A 361 3.28 -6.95 26.58
CA GLU A 361 2.97 -5.60 26.12
C GLU A 361 1.72 -5.06 26.82
N ALA A 362 0.67 -5.87 26.94
CA ALA A 362 -0.55 -5.52 27.67
C ALA A 362 -0.25 -5.15 29.14
N ARG A 363 0.58 -5.96 29.83
CA ARG A 363 1.01 -5.70 31.21
C ARG A 363 1.68 -4.34 31.36
N ARG A 364 2.68 -4.06 30.50
CA ARG A 364 3.37 -2.76 30.54
C ARG A 364 2.41 -1.59 30.33
N ALA A 365 1.44 -1.74 29.41
CA ALA A 365 0.45 -0.71 29.18
C ALA A 365 -0.45 -0.44 30.40
N VAL A 366 -0.86 -1.49 31.12
CA VAL A 366 -1.63 -1.36 32.35
C VAL A 366 -0.79 -0.72 33.49
N GLU A 367 0.43 -1.22 33.74
CA GLU A 367 1.36 -0.70 34.72
C GLU A 367 1.72 0.78 34.53
N GLN A 368 1.82 1.21 33.25
CA GLN A 368 2.03 2.61 32.89
C GLN A 368 0.75 3.46 33.02
N GLY A 369 -0.37 2.86 33.42
CA GLY A 369 -1.66 3.53 33.56
C GLY A 369 -2.25 3.99 32.23
N GLY A 370 -1.86 3.34 31.12
CA GLY A 370 -2.32 3.61 29.76
C GLY A 370 -3.56 2.84 29.35
N VAL A 371 -4.23 2.09 30.26
CA VAL A 371 -5.42 1.30 29.94
C VAL A 371 -6.61 1.74 30.78
N SER A 372 -7.78 1.86 30.15
CA SER A 372 -9.07 2.00 30.83
C SER A 372 -10.10 1.03 30.27
N VAL A 373 -11.07 0.67 31.10
CA VAL A 373 -12.25 -0.13 30.78
C VAL A 373 -13.48 0.69 31.11
N ASN A 374 -14.35 0.92 30.14
CA ASN A 374 -15.53 1.79 30.26
C ASN A 374 -15.19 3.15 30.91
N ASP A 375 -14.07 3.77 30.42
CA ASP A 375 -13.49 5.01 30.90
C ASP A 375 -12.90 4.99 32.33
N GLU A 376 -13.01 3.89 33.05
CA GLU A 376 -12.34 3.71 34.36
C GLU A 376 -10.92 3.18 34.14
N LYS A 377 -9.95 3.83 34.80
CA LYS A 377 -8.54 3.47 34.71
C LYS A 377 -8.26 2.11 35.31
N VAL A 378 -7.67 1.20 34.57
CA VAL A 378 -7.25 -0.11 35.08
C VAL A 378 -5.93 0.04 35.80
N THR A 379 -5.94 -0.33 37.11
CA THR A 379 -4.75 -0.29 37.98
C THR A 379 -4.31 -1.68 38.40
N ASP A 380 -5.19 -2.68 38.29
CA ASP A 380 -4.90 -4.06 38.67
C ASP A 380 -4.77 -4.95 37.38
N ILE A 381 -3.58 -5.53 37.21
CA ILE A 381 -3.30 -6.47 36.10
C ILE A 381 -4.04 -7.82 36.28
N ARG A 382 -4.60 -8.11 37.46
CA ARG A 382 -5.39 -9.32 37.75
C ARG A 382 -6.89 -9.12 37.53
N MET A 383 -7.33 -7.90 37.20
CA MET A 383 -8.72 -7.63 36.86
C MET A 383 -9.20 -8.62 35.81
N SER A 384 -10.30 -9.32 36.08
CA SER A 384 -10.83 -10.38 35.21
C SER A 384 -12.34 -10.26 35.07
N PHE A 385 -12.86 -10.79 33.97
CA PHE A 385 -14.27 -10.74 33.60
C PHE A 385 -14.75 -12.14 33.21
N ALA A 386 -15.90 -12.55 33.68
CA ALA A 386 -16.64 -13.69 33.16
C ALA A 386 -17.49 -13.24 31.97
N ALA A 387 -17.90 -14.17 31.12
CA ALA A 387 -18.74 -13.86 29.94
C ALA A 387 -20.05 -13.13 30.30
N ASN A 388 -20.67 -13.53 31.43
CA ASN A 388 -21.91 -12.93 31.94
C ASN A 388 -21.71 -11.59 32.67
N GLU A 389 -20.47 -11.19 32.96
CA GLU A 389 -20.13 -9.89 33.55
C GLU A 389 -19.93 -8.82 32.44
N ILE A 390 -19.84 -9.21 31.18
CA ILE A 390 -19.74 -8.27 30.07
C ILE A 390 -21.15 -7.80 29.70
N PRO A 391 -21.42 -6.49 29.74
CA PRO A 391 -22.72 -5.93 29.40
C PRO A 391 -23.15 -6.28 27.97
N ALA A 392 -24.46 -6.36 27.70
CA ALA A 392 -24.99 -6.61 26.36
C ALA A 392 -24.56 -5.54 25.33
N GLU A 393 -24.35 -4.30 25.79
CA GLU A 393 -23.78 -3.21 24.99
C GLU A 393 -22.26 -3.36 24.74
N GLY A 394 -21.61 -4.31 25.41
CA GLY A 394 -20.19 -4.63 25.32
C GLY A 394 -19.30 -3.88 26.33
N LEU A 395 -18.06 -4.35 26.46
CA LEU A 395 -17.02 -3.81 27.34
C LEU A 395 -16.02 -3.00 26.51
N VAL A 396 -15.93 -1.70 26.70
CA VAL A 396 -15.00 -0.84 25.95
C VAL A 396 -13.63 -0.82 26.62
N ILE A 397 -12.62 -1.35 25.95
CA ILE A 397 -11.22 -1.31 26.39
C ILE A 397 -10.46 -0.24 25.59
N LYS A 398 -9.78 0.66 26.29
CA LYS A 398 -8.98 1.74 25.71
C LYS A 398 -7.52 1.60 26.13
N LYS A 399 -6.59 1.65 25.14
CA LYS A 399 -5.14 1.67 25.37
C LYS A 399 -4.55 2.98 24.84
N GLY A 400 -4.11 3.84 25.75
CA GLY A 400 -3.64 5.19 25.41
C GLY A 400 -4.80 6.10 24.96
N LYS A 401 -4.45 7.18 24.27
CA LYS A 401 -5.44 8.21 23.86
C LYS A 401 -6.22 7.86 22.59
N LYS A 402 -5.79 6.83 21.83
CA LYS A 402 -6.21 6.66 20.42
C LYS A 402 -6.62 5.23 20.04
N ASN A 403 -6.41 4.24 20.89
CA ASN A 403 -6.71 2.84 20.55
C ASN A 403 -7.77 2.29 21.50
N PHE A 404 -8.91 1.84 20.94
CA PHE A 404 -10.00 1.24 21.71
C PHE A 404 -10.69 0.16 20.89
N LYS A 405 -11.25 -0.79 21.60
CA LYS A 405 -12.10 -1.87 21.05
C LYS A 405 -13.19 -2.16 22.04
N LYS A 406 -14.34 -2.60 21.52
CA LYS A 406 -15.46 -3.10 22.30
C LYS A 406 -15.44 -4.63 22.27
N ILE A 407 -15.47 -5.26 23.44
CA ILE A 407 -15.66 -6.70 23.56
C ILE A 407 -17.16 -6.95 23.68
N VAL A 408 -17.70 -7.83 22.86
CA VAL A 408 -19.06 -8.37 22.96
C VAL A 408 -18.96 -9.89 23.08
N VAL A 409 -19.91 -10.48 23.77
CA VAL A 409 -20.00 -11.95 23.91
C VAL A 409 -21.11 -12.43 23.01
N ALA A 410 -20.78 -13.40 22.12
CA ALA A 410 -21.71 -14.03 21.19
C ALA A 410 -22.37 -15.26 21.82
#